data_fed62f54dc3105bf5682e920e0c44cd2
#
_entry.id   fed62f54dc3105bf5682e920e0c44cd2
#
_cell.length_a   1.000
_cell.length_b   1.000
_cell.length_c   1.000
_cell.angle_alpha   90.00
_cell.angle_beta   90.00
_cell.angle_gamma   90.00
#
_symmetry.space_group_name_H-M   'P 1'
#
loop_
_entity.id
_entity.type
_entity.pdbx_description
1 polymer ?
#
loop_
_entity_poly.entity_id
_entity_poly.type
_entity_poly.pdbx_seq_one_letter_code
_entity_poly.pdbx_strand_id
1 'polypeptide(L)'
;MKDTIIIHCSATRAGQDITAADIDCWHRARGFWSIGYHYVIRLDGTIEPGRDVTLDGAHCMGWNQRSIGICYVGGLDKEGRPADTRTDAQRTALIRLVKSLQLAFPNVKQVIGHRDTSPDLN
;
A
#
# COMPACT_ATOMS: atom_id res chain seq x y z
N MET A 1 6.07 -11.11 13.45
CA MET A 1 4.59 -11.28 13.60
C MET A 1 3.91 -10.02 13.07
N LYS A 2 2.92 -10.19 12.22
CA LYS A 2 2.18 -9.07 11.64
C LYS A 2 1.09 -8.62 12.61
N ASP A 3 1.16 -7.37 13.05
CA ASP A 3 0.21 -6.77 13.99
C ASP A 3 -0.42 -5.46 13.49
N THR A 4 0.02 -4.95 12.35
CA THR A 4 -0.40 -3.66 11.81
C THR A 4 -0.58 -3.75 10.30
N ILE A 5 -1.59 -3.07 9.77
CA ILE A 5 -1.71 -2.81 8.33
C ILE A 5 -1.42 -1.33 8.12
N ILE A 6 -0.52 -1.03 7.18
CA ILE A 6 -0.19 0.34 6.80
C ILE A 6 -0.65 0.60 5.38
N ILE A 7 -1.46 1.63 5.19
CA ILE A 7 -2.00 2.00 3.88
C ILE A 7 -1.15 3.14 3.31
N HIS A 8 -0.67 2.93 2.09
CA HIS A 8 0.11 3.88 1.32
C HIS A 8 -0.61 4.26 0.03
N CYS A 9 -0.19 5.35 -0.59
CA CYS A 9 -0.53 5.64 -1.97
C CYS A 9 0.73 5.53 -2.84
N SER A 10 0.55 5.35 -4.13
CA SER A 10 1.68 5.28 -5.07
C SER A 10 2.29 6.65 -5.35
N ALA A 11 1.65 7.73 -4.90
CA ALA A 11 2.03 9.11 -5.21
C ALA A 11 2.07 9.34 -6.73
N THR A 12 1.04 8.88 -7.41
CA THR A 12 0.86 9.06 -8.85
C THR A 12 -0.38 9.91 -9.12
N ARG A 13 -0.44 10.53 -10.28
CA ARG A 13 -1.54 11.46 -10.61
C ARG A 13 -2.85 10.71 -10.83
N ALA A 14 -3.94 11.37 -10.48
CA ALA A 14 -5.28 10.82 -10.67
C ALA A 14 -5.48 10.39 -12.13
N GLY A 15 -6.04 9.21 -12.33
CA GLY A 15 -6.33 8.66 -13.66
C GLY A 15 -5.19 7.87 -14.30
N GLN A 16 -3.99 7.86 -13.71
CA GLN A 16 -2.90 7.04 -14.21
C GLN A 16 -3.10 5.59 -13.76
N ASP A 17 -3.20 4.68 -14.73
CA ASP A 17 -3.38 3.25 -14.45
C ASP A 17 -2.03 2.59 -14.21
N ILE A 18 -1.61 2.61 -12.96
CA ILE A 18 -0.35 2.03 -12.52
C ILE A 18 -0.60 0.61 -12.02
N THR A 19 0.32 -0.30 -12.31
CA THR A 19 0.23 -1.71 -11.89
C THR A 19 1.28 -2.06 -10.84
N ALA A 20 1.09 -3.20 -10.18
CA ALA A 20 2.11 -3.72 -9.27
C ALA A 20 3.45 -3.97 -10.01
N ALA A 21 3.39 -4.38 -11.27
CA ALA A 21 4.59 -4.58 -12.08
C ALA A 21 5.34 -3.27 -12.31
N ASP A 22 4.63 -2.17 -12.52
CA ASP A 22 5.25 -0.84 -12.65
C ASP A 22 5.99 -0.45 -11.37
N ILE A 23 5.32 -0.63 -10.22
CA ILE A 23 5.92 -0.31 -8.92
C ILE A 23 7.10 -1.22 -8.62
N ASP A 24 7.00 -2.50 -8.95
CA ASP A 24 8.12 -3.45 -8.80
C ASP A 24 9.33 -2.99 -9.59
N CYS A 25 9.12 -2.56 -10.82
CA CYS A 25 10.19 -2.01 -11.67
C CYS A 25 10.85 -0.79 -11.02
N TRP A 26 10.05 0.14 -10.50
CA TRP A 26 10.57 1.35 -9.85
C TRP A 26 11.35 1.03 -8.58
N HIS A 27 10.84 0.09 -7.76
CA HIS A 27 11.54 -0.30 -6.52
C HIS A 27 12.85 -1.02 -6.82
N ARG A 28 12.87 -1.90 -7.83
CA ARG A 28 14.11 -2.58 -8.25
C ARG A 28 15.15 -1.58 -8.75
N ALA A 29 14.71 -0.54 -9.47
CA ALA A 29 15.60 0.55 -9.92
C ALA A 29 16.20 1.33 -8.74
N ARG A 30 15.53 1.31 -7.58
CA ARG A 30 16.02 1.94 -6.35
C ARG A 30 16.87 1.01 -5.48
N GLY A 31 17.14 -0.20 -5.95
CA GLY A 31 17.95 -1.17 -5.24
C GLY A 31 17.19 -2.20 -4.43
N PHE A 32 15.88 -2.21 -4.47
CA PHE A 32 15.08 -3.25 -3.80
C PHE A 32 15.14 -4.54 -4.61
N TRP A 33 15.06 -5.70 -3.93
CA TRP A 33 15.03 -6.97 -4.65
C TRP A 33 13.67 -7.29 -5.25
N SER A 34 12.61 -6.62 -4.79
CA SER A 34 11.27 -6.67 -5.38
C SER A 34 10.45 -5.48 -4.87
N ILE A 35 9.20 -5.36 -5.35
CA ILE A 35 8.24 -4.41 -4.82
C ILE A 35 8.17 -4.50 -3.29
N GLY A 36 8.14 -3.36 -2.61
CA GLY A 36 8.14 -3.31 -1.15
C GLY A 36 6.78 -3.47 -0.50
N TYR A 37 5.68 -3.27 -1.25
CA TYR A 37 4.32 -3.47 -0.76
C TYR A 37 3.90 -4.93 -0.90
N HIS A 38 3.00 -5.37 -0.03
CA HIS A 38 2.44 -6.71 -0.11
C HIS A 38 1.24 -6.79 -1.07
N TYR A 39 0.51 -5.69 -1.20
CA TYR A 39 -0.64 -5.59 -2.11
C TYR A 39 -0.70 -4.23 -2.77
N VAL A 40 -1.19 -4.21 -4.00
CA VAL A 40 -1.45 -2.99 -4.76
C VAL A 40 -2.92 -3.00 -5.18
N ILE A 41 -3.63 -1.90 -4.95
CA ILE A 41 -5.03 -1.76 -5.38
C ILE A 41 -5.08 -0.77 -6.52
N ARG A 42 -5.45 -1.26 -7.69
CA ARG A 42 -5.53 -0.47 -8.92
C ARG A 42 -6.79 0.40 -8.92
N LEU A 43 -6.87 1.32 -9.88
CA LEU A 43 -7.98 2.28 -9.98
C LEU A 43 -9.35 1.62 -10.04
N ASP A 44 -9.46 0.46 -10.70
CA ASP A 44 -10.70 -0.28 -10.83
C ASP A 44 -11.02 -1.20 -9.64
N GLY A 45 -10.19 -1.15 -8.61
CA GLY A 45 -10.33 -2.00 -7.42
C GLY A 45 -9.65 -3.36 -7.52
N THR A 46 -9.00 -3.67 -8.64
CA THR A 46 -8.25 -4.92 -8.76
C THR A 46 -7.14 -4.95 -7.71
N ILE A 47 -7.09 -6.05 -6.95
CA ILE A 47 -6.06 -6.27 -5.93
C ILE A 47 -4.97 -7.13 -6.54
N GLU A 48 -3.77 -6.58 -6.65
CA GLU A 48 -2.63 -7.31 -7.18
C GLU A 48 -1.67 -7.68 -6.04
N PRO A 49 -1.17 -8.92 -5.99
CA PRO A 49 -0.17 -9.30 -5.02
C PRO A 49 1.17 -8.65 -5.38
N GLY A 50 1.88 -8.23 -4.35
CA GLY A 50 3.25 -7.77 -4.48
C GLY A 50 4.20 -8.75 -3.83
N ARG A 51 4.95 -8.28 -2.81
CA ARG A 51 5.81 -9.16 -2.02
C ARG A 51 4.94 -10.11 -1.21
N ASP A 52 5.39 -11.36 -1.02
CA ASP A 52 4.66 -12.34 -0.21
C ASP A 52 4.37 -11.75 1.17
N VAL A 53 3.12 -11.86 1.61
CA VAL A 53 2.64 -11.22 2.84
C VAL A 53 3.31 -11.77 4.10
N THR A 54 3.91 -12.95 4.05
CA THR A 54 4.64 -13.53 5.17
C THR A 54 6.06 -12.98 5.30
N LEU A 55 6.55 -12.30 4.28
CA LEU A 55 7.88 -11.69 4.29
C LEU A 55 7.82 -10.27 4.81
N ASP A 56 8.97 -9.77 5.29
CA ASP A 56 9.11 -8.36 5.64
C ASP A 56 8.94 -7.51 4.39
N GLY A 57 8.17 -6.44 4.50
CA GLY A 57 8.05 -5.48 3.43
C GLY A 57 9.27 -4.57 3.33
N ALA A 58 9.23 -3.65 2.39
CA ALA A 58 10.16 -2.54 2.26
C ALA A 58 9.35 -1.30 1.91
N HIS A 59 8.44 -0.92 2.82
CA HIS A 59 7.49 0.16 2.58
C HIS A 59 7.47 1.20 3.70
N CYS A 60 7.99 0.88 4.88
CA CYS A 60 8.03 1.81 6.00
C CYS A 60 9.10 1.39 6.99
N MET A 61 10.20 2.16 7.04
CA MET A 61 11.32 1.87 7.93
C MET A 61 10.86 1.81 9.39
N GLY A 62 11.33 0.78 10.11
CA GLY A 62 10.94 0.54 11.51
C GLY A 62 9.65 -0.25 11.66
N TRP A 63 8.88 -0.43 10.59
CA TRP A 63 7.60 -1.15 10.60
C TRP A 63 7.58 -2.38 9.70
N ASN A 64 8.60 -2.57 8.85
CA ASN A 64 8.58 -3.58 7.80
C ASN A 64 8.40 -5.00 8.31
N GLN A 65 8.90 -5.33 9.49
CA GLN A 65 8.82 -6.68 10.05
C GLN A 65 7.43 -6.99 10.63
N ARG A 66 6.74 -5.97 11.12
CA ARG A 66 5.50 -6.13 11.87
C ARG A 66 4.25 -5.74 11.09
N SER A 67 4.40 -5.20 9.89
CA SER A 67 3.26 -4.64 9.17
C SER A 67 3.06 -5.28 7.80
N ILE A 68 1.81 -5.14 7.33
CA ILE A 68 1.41 -5.47 5.97
C ILE A 68 1.22 -4.15 5.24
N GLY A 69 1.93 -3.94 4.13
CA GLY A 69 1.85 -2.72 3.33
C GLY A 69 0.87 -2.88 2.18
N ILE A 70 -0.16 -2.04 2.16
CA ILE A 70 -1.12 -1.95 1.06
C ILE A 70 -0.93 -0.59 0.39
N CYS A 71 -0.73 -0.59 -0.93
CA CYS A 71 -0.61 0.63 -1.71
C CYS A 71 -1.81 0.76 -2.64
N TYR A 72 -2.55 1.87 -2.55
CA TYR A 72 -3.54 2.18 -3.58
C TYR A 72 -2.92 3.11 -4.62
N VAL A 73 -3.29 2.91 -5.88
CA VAL A 73 -2.79 3.71 -7.00
C VAL A 73 -3.43 5.09 -6.95
N GLY A 74 -2.62 6.14 -6.95
CA GLY A 74 -3.07 7.52 -6.87
C GLY A 74 -2.36 8.32 -5.81
N GLY A 75 -3.09 9.25 -5.18
CA GLY A 75 -2.59 10.10 -4.09
C GLY A 75 -2.22 11.50 -4.52
N LEU A 76 -2.15 11.79 -5.82
CA LEU A 76 -1.90 13.13 -6.36
C LEU A 76 -3.05 13.54 -7.28
N ASP A 77 -3.44 14.82 -7.25
CA ASP A 77 -4.38 15.35 -8.23
C ASP A 77 -3.72 15.47 -9.61
N LYS A 78 -4.45 15.96 -10.59
CA LYS A 78 -3.94 16.08 -11.97
C LYS A 78 -2.79 17.07 -12.10
N GLU A 79 -2.67 18.00 -11.15
CA GLU A 79 -1.58 18.97 -11.09
C GLU A 79 -0.38 18.46 -10.28
N GLY A 80 -0.46 17.24 -9.72
CA GLY A 80 0.63 16.63 -8.95
C GLY A 80 0.65 17.01 -7.48
N ARG A 81 -0.43 17.59 -6.95
CA ARG A 81 -0.55 17.94 -5.53
C ARG A 81 -1.18 16.80 -4.73
N PRO A 82 -0.78 16.59 -3.46
CA PRO A 82 -1.41 15.56 -2.63
C PRO A 82 -2.92 15.74 -2.54
N ALA A 83 -3.65 14.65 -2.74
CA ALA A 83 -5.11 14.64 -2.69
C ALA A 83 -5.62 13.23 -2.42
N ASP A 84 -6.83 13.12 -1.89
CA ASP A 84 -7.52 11.84 -1.76
C ASP A 84 -8.17 11.51 -3.11
N THR A 85 -7.49 10.66 -3.89
CA THR A 85 -7.92 10.27 -5.22
C THR A 85 -8.55 8.88 -5.26
N ARG A 86 -8.82 8.27 -4.10
CA ARG A 86 -9.37 6.91 -4.05
C ARG A 86 -10.71 6.85 -4.76
N THR A 87 -10.83 5.90 -5.71
CA THR A 87 -12.10 5.63 -6.38
C THR A 87 -13.01 4.83 -5.44
N ASP A 88 -14.31 4.79 -5.73
CA ASP A 88 -15.24 3.95 -4.96
C ASP A 88 -14.83 2.49 -5.02
N ALA A 89 -14.36 2.02 -6.18
CA ALA A 89 -13.87 0.66 -6.35
C ALA A 89 -12.65 0.39 -5.46
N GLN A 90 -11.73 1.35 -5.35
CA GLN A 90 -10.57 1.22 -4.47
C GLN A 90 -10.97 1.18 -2.99
N ARG A 91 -11.91 2.02 -2.57
CA ARG A 91 -12.41 2.02 -1.19
C ARG A 91 -13.04 0.69 -0.82
N THR A 92 -13.87 0.16 -1.71
CA THR A 92 -14.51 -1.16 -1.51
C THR A 92 -13.46 -2.26 -1.41
N ALA A 93 -12.48 -2.25 -2.30
CA ALA A 93 -11.40 -3.24 -2.30
C ALA A 93 -10.54 -3.15 -1.05
N LEU A 94 -10.22 -1.93 -0.59
CA LEU A 94 -9.47 -1.72 0.65
C LEU A 94 -10.18 -2.34 1.85
N ILE A 95 -11.48 -2.09 1.99
CA ILE A 95 -12.26 -2.64 3.11
C ILE A 95 -12.25 -4.16 3.06
N ARG A 96 -12.48 -4.76 1.89
CA ARG A 96 -12.46 -6.21 1.72
C ARG A 96 -11.11 -6.82 2.06
N LEU A 97 -10.04 -6.21 1.54
CA LEU A 97 -8.68 -6.72 1.77
C LEU A 97 -8.31 -6.63 3.25
N VAL A 98 -8.57 -5.49 3.89
CA VAL A 98 -8.29 -5.30 5.31
C VAL A 98 -9.02 -6.36 6.15
N LYS A 99 -10.30 -6.58 5.89
CA LYS A 99 -11.09 -7.59 6.62
C LYS A 99 -10.52 -8.99 6.42
N SER A 100 -10.16 -9.35 5.18
CA SER A 100 -9.55 -10.65 4.87
C SER A 100 -8.23 -10.84 5.61
N LEU A 101 -7.39 -9.80 5.63
CA LEU A 101 -6.10 -9.87 6.29
C LEU A 101 -6.23 -9.96 7.81
N GLN A 102 -7.21 -9.27 8.41
CA GLN A 102 -7.47 -9.36 9.84
C GLN A 102 -7.95 -10.77 10.25
N LEU A 103 -8.69 -11.44 9.37
CA LEU A 103 -9.08 -12.84 9.60
C LEU A 103 -7.88 -13.78 9.48
N ALA A 104 -7.03 -13.57 8.47
CA ALA A 104 -5.85 -14.41 8.25
C ALA A 104 -4.74 -14.17 9.27
N PHE A 105 -4.63 -12.95 9.77
CA PHE A 105 -3.61 -12.53 10.74
C PHE A 105 -4.29 -11.95 11.99
N PRO A 106 -4.75 -12.81 12.93
CA PRO A 106 -5.55 -12.34 14.07
C PRO A 106 -4.84 -11.36 15.01
N ASN A 107 -3.50 -11.26 14.90
CA ASN A 107 -2.74 -10.30 15.69
C ASN A 107 -2.75 -8.88 15.10
N VAL A 108 -3.30 -8.70 13.91
CA VAL A 108 -3.45 -7.37 13.32
C VAL A 108 -4.57 -6.65 14.07
N LYS A 109 -4.19 -5.65 14.87
CA LYS A 109 -5.09 -4.90 15.74
C LYS A 109 -5.26 -3.44 15.32
N GLN A 110 -4.44 -2.95 14.38
CA GLN A 110 -4.54 -1.58 13.93
C GLN A 110 -4.33 -1.48 12.42
N VAL A 111 -5.02 -0.50 11.85
CA VAL A 111 -4.87 -0.10 10.44
C VAL A 111 -4.58 1.38 10.46
N ILE A 112 -3.42 1.77 9.94
CA ILE A 112 -2.96 3.16 9.96
C ILE A 112 -2.51 3.60 8.58
N GLY A 113 -2.44 4.91 8.37
CA GLY A 113 -1.81 5.49 7.19
C GLY A 113 -0.31 5.62 7.39
N HIS A 114 0.42 5.77 6.29
CA HIS A 114 1.87 5.91 6.35
C HIS A 114 2.30 7.09 7.23
N ARG A 115 1.59 8.22 7.15
CA ARG A 115 1.93 9.40 7.95
C ARG A 115 1.79 9.20 9.46
N ASP A 116 1.03 8.18 9.88
CA ASP A 116 0.83 7.88 11.30
C ASP A 116 2.01 7.14 11.93
N THR A 117 2.99 6.73 11.12
CA THR A 117 4.16 5.97 11.60
C THR A 117 5.28 6.84 12.13
N SER A 118 5.25 8.14 11.83
CA SER A 118 6.25 9.10 12.28
C SER A 118 5.62 10.49 12.41
N PRO A 119 5.93 11.25 13.48
CA PRO A 119 5.43 12.60 13.63
C PRO A 119 5.97 13.57 12.57
N ASP A 120 7.03 13.20 11.86
CA ASP A 120 7.63 14.01 10.81
C ASP A 120 6.94 13.85 9.45
N LEU A 121 6.02 12.88 9.33
CA LEU A 121 5.28 12.63 8.10
C LEU A 121 3.92 13.30 8.16
N ASN A 122 3.72 14.28 7.30
CA ASN A 122 2.45 15.01 7.21
C ASN A 122 1.86 14.92 5.81
#